data_864753f8508ff6df2dd14ee422df27e3
#
_entry.id   864753f8508ff6df2dd14ee422df27e3
#
_cell.length_a   1.000
_cell.length_b   1.000
_cell.length_c   1.000
_cell.angle_alpha   90.00
_cell.angle_beta   90.00
_cell.angle_gamma   90.00
#
_symmetry.space_group_name_H-M   'P 1'
#
loop_
_entity.id
_entity.type
_entity.pdbx_description
1 polymer ?
#
loop_
_entity_poly.entity_id
_entity_poly.type
_entity_poly.pdbx_seq_one_letter_code
_entity_poly.pdbx_strand_id
1 'polypeptide(L)'
;MKLLHDGDFAVADKLKAHQQAAWAMQSAYVARNSAFYSALWQGKQPSADLRDLPELPLSDKAQLRISQAEHPPFGDYMAAPRSTAVRLHRTSGTTGQAMNLALSAKDCLATETVGGRCQSAAGLTPDHTVVHCLNYQMWMGGLTDHMTLQATGAMVVPFGVGATELLVRTIKEVGIDAISCTPSYPAVLERVIAERFPGLKPRDLGLKLGLFGGEAGLDDPAFRDRLRDVWGMEPRNANYGVSDVFCNFAAQCEHDTRLHFMAADVLYPELVDPDSGAPMPLEAGQTGELVLTHLMRECQPLVRFRSGDIITVDATEPCGCGRTGFRFRVVGRSDDMVVVRGLNLFPTMVAAVINEFAALSGDYRIVLDGPPPYDSLPVTAELAEGQASSEGLASLVEATIKAKLGATARVTLVPARTLPLTEGKTKRVIRSDK
;
A
#
# COMPACT_ATOMS: atom_id res chain seq x y z
N MET A 1 21.11 11.57 -12.55
CA MET A 1 21.76 10.62 -11.63
C MET A 1 21.36 9.22 -12.04
N LYS A 2 22.16 8.19 -11.79
CA LYS A 2 21.82 6.79 -12.07
C LYS A 2 21.36 6.13 -10.78
N LEU A 3 20.37 5.23 -10.88
CA LEU A 3 20.01 4.30 -9.81
C LEU A 3 21.24 3.48 -9.39
N LEU A 4 21.35 3.16 -8.11
CA LEU A 4 22.35 2.20 -7.65
C LEU A 4 22.00 0.81 -8.19
N HIS A 5 22.98 0.14 -8.78
CA HIS A 5 22.80 -1.23 -9.31
C HIS A 5 22.38 -2.20 -8.17
N ASP A 6 22.91 -1.98 -6.98
CA ASP A 6 22.72 -2.78 -5.77
C ASP A 6 21.91 -2.02 -4.69
N GLY A 7 20.94 -1.17 -5.09
CA GLY A 7 20.26 -0.21 -4.19
C GLY A 7 19.69 -0.80 -2.91
N ASP A 8 19.10 -1.99 -2.97
CA ASP A 8 18.54 -2.69 -1.81
C ASP A 8 19.55 -3.55 -1.03
N PHE A 9 20.78 -3.68 -1.53
CA PHE A 9 21.93 -4.36 -0.88
C PHE A 9 23.10 -3.41 -0.55
N ALA A 10 22.92 -2.12 -0.78
CA ALA A 10 23.99 -1.15 -0.60
C ALA A 10 24.38 -1.03 0.87
N VAL A 11 25.70 -1.05 1.14
CA VAL A 11 26.22 -0.80 2.48
C VAL A 11 25.92 0.64 2.92
N ALA A 12 25.75 0.84 4.24
CA ALA A 12 25.23 2.09 4.81
C ALA A 12 26.00 3.34 4.35
N ASP A 13 27.32 3.31 4.34
CA ASP A 13 28.14 4.49 3.98
C ASP A 13 28.00 4.84 2.48
N LYS A 14 27.95 3.84 1.60
CA LYS A 14 27.72 4.02 0.17
C LYS A 14 26.32 4.61 -0.06
N LEU A 15 25.31 4.10 0.62
CA LEU A 15 23.95 4.59 0.54
C LEU A 15 23.83 6.02 1.04
N LYS A 16 24.39 6.35 2.20
CA LYS A 16 24.41 7.71 2.77
C LYS A 16 25.07 8.72 1.83
N ALA A 17 26.25 8.38 1.28
CA ALA A 17 26.93 9.25 0.31
C ALA A 17 26.10 9.47 -0.95
N HIS A 18 25.41 8.43 -1.46
CA HIS A 18 24.52 8.52 -2.59
C HIS A 18 23.30 9.41 -2.29
N GLN A 19 22.64 9.20 -1.15
CA GLN A 19 21.51 10.00 -0.71
C GLN A 19 21.86 11.47 -0.55
N GLN A 20 23.01 11.77 0.05
CA GLN A 20 23.53 13.13 0.22
C GLN A 20 23.74 13.81 -1.14
N ALA A 21 24.40 13.15 -2.08
CA ALA A 21 24.63 13.68 -3.41
C ALA A 21 23.31 13.87 -4.21
N ALA A 22 22.39 12.91 -4.06
CA ALA A 22 21.08 12.93 -4.68
C ALA A 22 20.23 14.09 -4.17
N TRP A 23 20.17 14.29 -2.87
CA TRP A 23 19.45 15.40 -2.24
C TRP A 23 19.99 16.75 -2.68
N ALA A 24 21.30 16.93 -2.67
CA ALA A 24 21.91 18.20 -3.13
C ALA A 24 21.47 18.58 -4.55
N MET A 25 21.33 17.60 -5.45
CA MET A 25 20.83 17.83 -6.81
C MET A 25 19.32 18.04 -6.85
N GLN A 26 18.57 17.22 -6.13
CA GLN A 26 17.10 17.24 -6.14
C GLN A 26 16.56 18.50 -5.45
N SER A 27 17.14 18.91 -4.32
CA SER A 27 16.73 20.14 -3.61
C SER A 27 16.91 21.39 -4.49
N ALA A 28 18.06 21.52 -5.16
CA ALA A 28 18.30 22.61 -6.09
C ALA A 28 17.36 22.57 -7.31
N TYR A 29 17.01 21.38 -7.79
CA TYR A 29 16.06 21.20 -8.89
C TYR A 29 14.65 21.64 -8.49
N VAL A 30 14.16 21.18 -7.34
CA VAL A 30 12.83 21.52 -6.81
C VAL A 30 12.70 23.01 -6.54
N ALA A 31 13.70 23.61 -5.85
CA ALA A 31 13.71 25.03 -5.53
C ALA A 31 13.63 25.93 -6.78
N ARG A 32 14.22 25.49 -7.89
CA ARG A 32 14.24 26.26 -9.16
C ARG A 32 12.95 26.09 -9.95
N ASN A 33 12.34 24.92 -9.92
CA ASN A 33 11.34 24.53 -10.91
C ASN A 33 9.92 24.34 -10.34
N SER A 34 9.73 24.29 -9.01
CA SER A 34 8.43 24.14 -8.37
C SER A 34 8.02 25.42 -7.66
N ALA A 35 6.99 26.11 -8.16
CA ALA A 35 6.46 27.29 -7.52
C ALA A 35 5.81 26.94 -6.17
N PHE A 36 5.15 25.77 -6.09
CA PHE A 36 4.59 25.23 -4.85
C PHE A 36 5.63 25.15 -3.73
N TYR A 37 6.78 24.50 -3.97
CA TYR A 37 7.80 24.37 -2.94
C TYR A 37 8.51 25.68 -2.66
N SER A 38 8.69 26.55 -3.67
CA SER A 38 9.22 27.90 -3.44
C SER A 38 8.32 28.69 -2.49
N ALA A 39 7.01 28.62 -2.66
CA ALA A 39 6.04 29.26 -1.76
C ALA A 39 6.05 28.60 -0.37
N LEU A 40 6.02 27.28 -0.28
CA LEU A 40 6.03 26.51 0.97
C LEU A 40 7.29 26.81 1.80
N TRP A 41 8.43 26.99 1.15
CA TRP A 41 9.71 27.35 1.76
C TRP A 41 9.91 28.88 1.92
N GLN A 42 8.89 29.69 1.62
CA GLN A 42 8.96 31.16 1.73
C GLN A 42 10.12 31.78 0.95
N GLY A 43 10.41 31.25 -0.22
CA GLY A 43 11.52 31.68 -1.08
C GLY A 43 12.92 31.28 -0.58
N LYS A 44 13.02 30.62 0.56
CA LYS A 44 14.32 30.13 1.08
C LYS A 44 14.84 28.98 0.23
N GLN A 45 16.13 28.97 -0.04
CA GLN A 45 16.78 27.83 -0.67
C GLN A 45 16.97 26.74 0.38
N PRO A 46 16.59 25.46 0.09
CA PRO A 46 16.85 24.36 0.99
C PRO A 46 18.35 24.11 1.12
N SER A 47 18.79 23.68 2.29
CA SER A 47 20.17 23.23 2.48
C SER A 47 20.47 22.05 1.57
N ALA A 48 21.68 22.02 1.02
CA ALA A 48 22.17 20.84 0.29
C ALA A 48 22.54 19.68 1.22
N ASP A 49 22.68 19.94 2.53
CA ASP A 49 22.91 18.90 3.52
C ASP A 49 21.61 18.18 3.87
N LEU A 50 21.60 16.87 3.71
CA LEU A 50 20.44 16.04 3.99
C LEU A 50 20.05 16.03 5.48
N ARG A 51 20.99 16.35 6.38
CA ARG A 51 20.73 16.46 7.82
C ARG A 51 19.80 17.62 8.18
N ASP A 52 19.75 18.65 7.34
CA ASP A 52 18.90 19.82 7.54
C ASP A 52 17.50 19.61 6.91
N LEU A 53 17.24 18.48 6.25
CA LEU A 53 15.95 18.17 5.65
C LEU A 53 14.78 18.30 6.65
N PRO A 54 14.90 17.86 7.92
CA PRO A 54 13.82 17.98 8.91
C PRO A 54 13.42 19.44 9.25
N GLU A 55 14.23 20.43 8.91
CA GLU A 55 13.91 21.84 9.11
C GLU A 55 12.91 22.39 8.07
N LEU A 56 12.77 21.70 6.92
CA LEU A 56 11.80 22.08 5.91
C LEU A 56 10.37 21.71 6.35
N PRO A 57 9.36 22.52 5.97
CA PRO A 57 7.99 22.18 6.27
C PRO A 57 7.54 20.88 5.60
N LEU A 58 6.63 20.18 6.26
CA LEU A 58 5.97 19.00 5.69
C LEU A 58 5.01 19.42 4.56
N SER A 59 4.86 18.57 3.58
CA SER A 59 3.82 18.67 2.56
C SER A 59 2.83 17.52 2.68
N ASP A 60 1.59 17.74 2.26
CA ASP A 60 0.54 16.74 2.36
C ASP A 60 -0.37 16.71 1.12
N LYS A 61 -1.21 15.70 1.06
CA LYS A 61 -2.11 15.46 -0.08
C LYS A 61 -3.19 16.54 -0.22
N ALA A 62 -3.60 17.20 0.85
CA ALA A 62 -4.59 18.26 0.79
C ALA A 62 -4.02 19.51 0.09
N GLN A 63 -2.79 19.88 0.44
CA GLN A 63 -2.06 20.96 -0.23
C GLN A 63 -1.85 20.68 -1.72
N LEU A 64 -1.47 19.44 -2.09
CA LEU A 64 -1.31 19.06 -3.50
C LEU A 64 -2.62 19.11 -4.28
N ARG A 65 -3.75 18.77 -3.67
CA ARG A 65 -5.09 18.90 -4.28
C ARG A 65 -5.44 20.36 -4.55
N ILE A 66 -5.19 21.25 -3.61
CA ILE A 66 -5.38 22.69 -3.78
C ILE A 66 -4.52 23.18 -4.95
N SER A 67 -3.24 22.83 -4.97
CA SER A 67 -2.32 23.15 -6.07
C SER A 67 -2.87 22.67 -7.43
N GLN A 68 -3.36 21.44 -7.54
CA GLN A 68 -3.93 20.97 -8.83
C GLN A 68 -5.25 21.65 -9.20
N ALA A 69 -6.06 22.06 -8.23
CA ALA A 69 -7.29 22.79 -8.49
C ALA A 69 -7.01 24.23 -8.99
N GLU A 70 -6.00 24.88 -8.42
CA GLU A 70 -5.60 26.25 -8.79
C GLU A 70 -4.74 26.30 -10.06
N HIS A 71 -3.93 25.27 -10.29
CA HIS A 71 -3.01 25.15 -11.42
C HIS A 71 -3.23 23.83 -12.20
N PRO A 72 -4.38 23.66 -12.87
CA PRO A 72 -4.69 22.41 -13.57
C PRO A 72 -3.79 22.18 -14.80
N PRO A 73 -3.52 20.94 -15.21
CA PRO A 73 -4.01 19.72 -14.59
C PRO A 73 -3.06 19.08 -13.57
N PHE A 74 -1.86 19.60 -13.33
CA PHE A 74 -0.79 18.92 -12.60
C PHE A 74 -0.34 19.64 -11.32
N GLY A 75 -0.90 20.83 -11.04
CA GLY A 75 -0.45 21.67 -9.93
C GLY A 75 0.85 22.40 -10.21
N ASP A 76 1.15 23.40 -9.43
CA ASP A 76 2.39 24.18 -9.49
C ASP A 76 3.59 23.49 -8.78
N TYR A 77 3.36 22.30 -8.21
CA TYR A 77 4.43 21.39 -7.82
C TYR A 77 4.98 20.57 -9.00
N MET A 78 4.39 20.66 -10.20
CA MET A 78 4.96 20.14 -11.44
C MET A 78 6.26 20.87 -11.77
N ALA A 79 7.40 20.20 -11.60
CA ALA A 79 8.72 20.81 -11.73
C ALA A 79 9.34 20.66 -13.14
N ALA A 80 8.73 19.89 -14.04
CA ALA A 80 9.16 19.69 -15.41
C ALA A 80 8.14 20.26 -16.40
N PRO A 81 8.56 20.68 -17.61
CA PRO A 81 7.62 21.01 -18.69
C PRO A 81 6.67 19.83 -18.98
N ARG A 82 5.42 20.12 -19.31
CA ARG A 82 4.43 19.09 -19.65
C ARG A 82 4.91 18.10 -20.71
N SER A 83 5.70 18.56 -21.67
CA SER A 83 6.27 17.74 -22.75
C SER A 83 7.28 16.68 -22.25
N THR A 84 7.75 16.79 -21.02
CA THR A 84 8.63 15.80 -20.39
C THR A 84 7.84 14.58 -19.89
N ALA A 85 6.55 14.75 -19.60
CA ALA A 85 5.70 13.67 -19.13
C ALA A 85 5.36 12.70 -20.27
N VAL A 86 5.66 11.42 -20.07
CA VAL A 86 5.37 10.33 -21.01
C VAL A 86 4.24 9.42 -20.52
N ARG A 87 3.86 9.54 -19.25
CA ARG A 87 2.80 8.72 -18.62
C ARG A 87 1.95 9.58 -17.69
N LEU A 88 0.64 9.34 -17.72
CA LEU A 88 -0.34 9.95 -16.82
C LEU A 88 -1.09 8.85 -16.07
N HIS A 89 -1.14 8.97 -14.75
CA HIS A 89 -2.00 8.19 -13.89
C HIS A 89 -2.94 9.09 -13.09
N ARG A 90 -3.92 8.48 -12.43
CA ARG A 90 -4.79 9.15 -11.47
C ARG A 90 -4.88 8.36 -10.18
N THR A 91 -4.96 9.07 -9.05
CA THR A 91 -5.25 8.42 -7.77
C THR A 91 -6.70 7.93 -7.73
N SER A 92 -7.00 6.95 -6.88
CA SER A 92 -8.35 6.36 -6.75
C SER A 92 -9.44 7.34 -6.34
N GLY A 93 -9.08 8.51 -5.78
CA GLY A 93 -10.04 9.53 -5.40
C GLY A 93 -11.02 9.13 -4.28
N THR A 94 -10.71 8.13 -3.46
CA THR A 94 -11.57 7.58 -2.41
C THR A 94 -12.09 8.61 -1.39
N THR A 95 -11.40 9.74 -1.27
CA THR A 95 -11.73 10.83 -0.31
C THR A 95 -12.10 12.15 -1.00
N GLY A 96 -12.35 12.17 -2.33
CA GLY A 96 -12.66 13.39 -3.08
C GLY A 96 -12.18 13.33 -4.53
N GLN A 97 -11.70 14.46 -5.07
CA GLN A 97 -11.21 14.51 -6.45
C GLN A 97 -9.92 13.70 -6.63
N ALA A 98 -9.90 12.89 -7.70
CA ALA A 98 -8.72 12.15 -8.12
C ALA A 98 -7.63 13.11 -8.59
N MET A 99 -6.38 12.88 -8.18
CA MET A 99 -5.22 13.67 -8.59
C MET A 99 -4.54 13.09 -9.81
N ASN A 100 -4.05 13.96 -10.68
CA ASN A 100 -3.26 13.58 -11.86
C ASN A 100 -1.78 13.41 -11.47
N LEU A 101 -1.22 12.28 -11.86
CA LEU A 101 0.18 11.92 -11.59
C LEU A 101 0.94 11.83 -12.91
N ALA A 102 1.82 12.79 -13.16
CA ALA A 102 2.66 12.84 -14.35
C ALA A 102 4.02 12.21 -14.09
N LEU A 103 4.48 11.36 -14.99
CA LEU A 103 5.76 10.68 -14.94
C LEU A 103 6.58 10.98 -16.21
N SER A 104 7.84 11.36 -16.03
CA SER A 104 8.82 11.36 -17.11
C SER A 104 9.31 9.95 -17.43
N ALA A 105 10.08 9.80 -18.49
CA ALA A 105 10.73 8.52 -18.79
C ALA A 105 11.68 8.07 -17.67
N LYS A 106 12.36 9.00 -17.00
CA LYS A 106 13.22 8.69 -15.85
C LYS A 106 12.41 8.31 -14.62
N ASP A 107 11.28 8.99 -14.38
CA ASP A 107 10.36 8.66 -13.29
C ASP A 107 9.80 7.26 -13.48
N CYS A 108 9.42 6.89 -14.71
CA CYS A 108 8.98 5.55 -15.05
C CYS A 108 10.06 4.51 -14.77
N LEU A 109 11.28 4.71 -15.27
CA LEU A 109 12.39 3.80 -15.09
C LEU A 109 12.74 3.58 -13.61
N ALA A 110 12.76 4.66 -12.81
CA ALA A 110 12.99 4.57 -11.37
C ALA A 110 11.91 3.73 -10.68
N THR A 111 10.64 3.98 -11.02
CA THR A 111 9.50 3.25 -10.44
C THR A 111 9.53 1.77 -10.82
N GLU A 112 9.79 1.46 -12.08
CA GLU A 112 9.90 0.09 -12.60
C GLU A 112 11.07 -0.67 -11.96
N THR A 113 12.22 -0.02 -11.78
CA THR A 113 13.41 -0.63 -11.16
C THR A 113 13.17 -0.94 -9.68
N VAL A 114 12.65 0.01 -8.92
CA VAL A 114 12.37 -0.17 -7.48
C VAL A 114 11.29 -1.23 -7.27
N GLY A 115 10.18 -1.15 -8.02
CA GLY A 115 9.13 -2.15 -7.94
C GLY A 115 9.59 -3.53 -8.39
N GLY A 116 10.44 -3.63 -9.42
CA GLY A 116 11.07 -4.88 -9.81
C GLY A 116 11.90 -5.54 -8.70
N ARG A 117 12.65 -4.73 -7.91
CA ARG A 117 13.33 -5.22 -6.70
C ARG A 117 12.34 -5.79 -5.67
N CYS A 118 11.20 -5.10 -5.48
CA CYS A 118 10.14 -5.57 -4.58
C CYS A 118 9.55 -6.91 -5.03
N GLN A 119 9.19 -7.03 -6.31
CA GLN A 119 8.62 -8.25 -6.87
C GLN A 119 9.61 -9.42 -6.82
N SER A 120 10.89 -9.16 -7.13
CA SER A 120 11.95 -10.17 -7.03
C SER A 120 12.21 -10.61 -5.59
N ALA A 121 12.15 -9.68 -4.62
CA ALA A 121 12.28 -10.01 -3.19
C ALA A 121 11.14 -10.91 -2.72
N ALA A 122 9.93 -10.69 -3.23
CA ALA A 122 8.75 -11.51 -2.95
C ALA A 122 8.79 -12.89 -3.63
N GLY A 123 9.82 -13.19 -4.44
CA GLY A 123 10.06 -14.50 -5.04
C GLY A 123 9.64 -14.61 -6.51
N LEU A 124 9.26 -13.52 -7.18
CA LEU A 124 8.98 -13.58 -8.62
C LEU A 124 10.28 -13.66 -9.41
N THR A 125 10.38 -14.64 -10.32
CA THR A 125 11.55 -14.93 -11.14
C THR A 125 11.19 -15.04 -12.62
N PRO A 126 12.17 -15.04 -13.55
CA PRO A 126 11.92 -15.26 -14.97
C PRO A 126 11.22 -16.58 -15.32
N ASP A 127 11.24 -17.56 -14.42
CA ASP A 127 10.61 -18.88 -14.66
C ASP A 127 9.08 -18.83 -14.42
N HIS A 128 8.55 -17.75 -13.87
CA HIS A 128 7.13 -17.61 -13.61
C HIS A 128 6.35 -16.99 -14.78
N THR A 129 5.10 -17.42 -14.89
CA THR A 129 4.06 -16.74 -15.65
C THR A 129 3.07 -16.12 -14.67
N VAL A 130 3.05 -14.79 -14.57
CA VAL A 130 2.21 -14.05 -13.61
C VAL A 130 1.03 -13.38 -14.31
N VAL A 131 -0.18 -13.62 -13.81
CA VAL A 131 -1.34 -12.82 -14.22
C VAL A 131 -1.52 -11.62 -13.31
N HIS A 132 -1.65 -10.43 -13.93
CA HIS A 132 -1.85 -9.18 -13.20
C HIS A 132 -3.32 -8.77 -13.21
N CYS A 133 -3.95 -8.78 -12.03
CA CYS A 133 -5.39 -8.60 -11.82
C CYS A 133 -5.70 -7.28 -11.11
N LEU A 134 -5.01 -6.19 -11.46
CA LEU A 134 -5.32 -4.85 -10.98
C LEU A 134 -5.84 -3.96 -12.13
N ASN A 135 -6.56 -2.89 -11.76
CA ASN A 135 -7.22 -2.02 -12.73
C ASN A 135 -6.20 -1.20 -13.54
N TYR A 136 -6.24 -1.35 -14.87
CA TYR A 136 -5.41 -0.58 -15.81
C TYR A 136 -5.94 0.82 -16.15
N GLN A 137 -7.17 1.13 -15.75
CA GLN A 137 -7.83 2.41 -16.09
C GLN A 137 -7.20 3.58 -15.31
N MET A 138 -6.14 4.15 -15.84
CA MET A 138 -5.38 5.29 -15.28
C MET A 138 -4.80 5.08 -13.90
N TRP A 139 -5.06 3.95 -13.23
CA TRP A 139 -4.57 3.69 -11.89
C TRP A 139 -3.08 3.31 -11.90
N MET A 140 -2.34 3.79 -10.89
CA MET A 140 -0.90 3.49 -10.75
C MET A 140 -0.64 1.99 -10.64
N GLY A 141 -1.45 1.28 -9.84
CA GLY A 141 -1.37 -0.17 -9.65
C GLY A 141 -1.72 -1.02 -10.87
N GLY A 142 -2.16 -0.42 -11.97
CA GLY A 142 -2.37 -1.12 -13.23
C GLY A 142 -1.10 -1.23 -14.06
N LEU A 143 -0.91 -0.29 -14.98
CA LEU A 143 0.22 -0.32 -15.92
C LEU A 143 1.58 -0.26 -15.22
N THR A 144 1.73 0.57 -14.18
CA THR A 144 3.03 0.71 -13.53
C THR A 144 3.40 -0.54 -12.76
N ASP A 145 2.46 -1.17 -12.04
CA ASP A 145 2.75 -2.46 -11.38
C ASP A 145 3.01 -3.58 -12.40
N HIS A 146 2.29 -3.59 -13.53
CA HIS A 146 2.63 -4.48 -14.64
C HIS A 146 4.10 -4.37 -15.05
N MET A 147 4.58 -3.14 -15.23
CA MET A 147 5.99 -2.89 -15.61
C MET A 147 6.97 -3.36 -14.52
N THR A 148 6.59 -3.25 -13.23
CA THR A 148 7.41 -3.77 -12.12
C THR A 148 7.52 -5.29 -12.12
N LEU A 149 6.44 -5.99 -12.50
CA LEU A 149 6.44 -7.44 -12.69
C LEU A 149 7.33 -7.84 -13.88
N GLN A 150 7.20 -7.14 -15.02
CA GLN A 150 8.07 -7.38 -16.19
C GLN A 150 9.56 -7.15 -15.90
N ALA A 151 9.88 -6.17 -15.04
CA ALA A 151 11.26 -5.85 -14.66
C ALA A 151 11.99 -7.01 -13.97
N THR A 152 11.27 -8.02 -13.47
CA THR A 152 11.85 -9.27 -12.92
C THR A 152 12.28 -10.27 -14.00
N GLY A 153 11.84 -10.08 -15.24
CA GLY A 153 12.00 -11.04 -16.35
C GLY A 153 10.87 -12.07 -16.46
N ALA A 154 9.89 -12.07 -15.55
CA ALA A 154 8.72 -12.95 -15.61
C ALA A 154 7.82 -12.62 -16.82
N MET A 155 7.14 -13.63 -17.35
CA MET A 155 6.09 -13.43 -18.34
C MET A 155 4.83 -12.89 -17.66
N VAL A 156 4.39 -11.69 -18.05
CA VAL A 156 3.23 -11.03 -17.43
C VAL A 156 2.02 -11.10 -18.36
N VAL A 157 0.90 -11.63 -17.83
CA VAL A 157 -0.40 -11.64 -18.52
C VAL A 157 -1.21 -10.40 -18.07
N PRO A 158 -1.45 -9.41 -18.96
CA PRO A 158 -2.15 -8.15 -18.63
C PRO A 158 -3.67 -8.37 -18.63
N PHE A 159 -4.20 -8.92 -17.55
CA PHE A 159 -5.62 -9.29 -17.49
C PHE A 159 -6.50 -8.13 -17.00
N GLY A 160 -6.11 -7.48 -15.89
CA GLY A 160 -6.90 -6.42 -15.27
C GLY A 160 -7.99 -6.95 -14.34
N VAL A 161 -9.07 -6.17 -14.20
CA VAL A 161 -10.22 -6.47 -13.34
C VAL A 161 -11.46 -6.86 -14.17
N GLY A 162 -12.40 -7.55 -13.55
CA GLY A 162 -13.60 -8.08 -14.21
C GLY A 162 -13.32 -9.39 -14.95
N ALA A 163 -14.34 -9.90 -15.65
CA ALA A 163 -14.27 -11.13 -16.44
C ALA A 163 -13.65 -12.34 -15.68
N THR A 164 -13.98 -12.48 -14.38
CA THR A 164 -13.35 -13.45 -13.46
C THR A 164 -13.49 -14.90 -13.94
N GLU A 165 -14.60 -15.24 -14.63
CA GLU A 165 -14.75 -16.56 -15.24
C GLU A 165 -13.73 -16.81 -16.35
N LEU A 166 -13.45 -15.82 -17.20
CA LEU A 166 -12.42 -15.90 -18.22
C LEU A 166 -11.04 -16.03 -17.58
N LEU A 167 -10.78 -15.34 -16.46
CA LEU A 167 -9.52 -15.45 -15.72
C LEU A 167 -9.26 -16.89 -15.27
N VAL A 168 -10.26 -17.56 -14.66
CA VAL A 168 -10.14 -18.95 -14.22
C VAL A 168 -9.77 -19.88 -15.40
N ARG A 169 -10.41 -19.69 -16.55
CA ARG A 169 -10.07 -20.45 -17.78
C ARG A 169 -8.65 -20.17 -18.25
N THR A 170 -8.29 -18.89 -18.33
CA THR A 170 -6.97 -18.44 -18.80
C THR A 170 -5.83 -18.97 -17.91
N ILE A 171 -5.98 -18.96 -16.58
CA ILE A 171 -4.99 -19.52 -15.65
C ILE A 171 -4.68 -20.97 -16.02
N LYS A 172 -5.73 -21.77 -16.25
CA LYS A 172 -5.58 -23.19 -16.56
C LYS A 172 -5.05 -23.45 -17.98
N GLU A 173 -5.53 -22.72 -18.97
CA GLU A 173 -5.19 -22.87 -20.38
C GLU A 173 -3.72 -22.47 -20.67
N VAL A 174 -3.26 -21.41 -20.03
CA VAL A 174 -1.90 -20.86 -20.22
C VAL A 174 -0.89 -21.51 -19.27
N GLY A 175 -1.35 -22.16 -18.20
CA GLY A 175 -0.46 -22.71 -17.16
C GLY A 175 0.17 -21.60 -16.30
N ILE A 176 -0.62 -20.59 -15.94
CA ILE A 176 -0.19 -19.48 -15.09
C ILE A 176 0.07 -20.01 -13.69
N ASP A 177 1.23 -19.69 -13.11
CA ASP A 177 1.66 -20.17 -11.80
C ASP A 177 1.86 -19.08 -10.75
N ALA A 178 1.71 -17.80 -11.13
CA ALA A 178 1.70 -16.68 -10.20
C ALA A 178 0.53 -15.71 -10.46
N ILE A 179 0.02 -15.08 -9.39
CA ILE A 179 -1.04 -14.08 -9.49
C ILE A 179 -0.65 -12.81 -8.72
N SER A 180 -0.88 -11.64 -9.33
CA SER A 180 -0.75 -10.34 -8.69
C SER A 180 -2.12 -9.69 -8.56
N CYS A 181 -2.59 -9.49 -7.31
CA CYS A 181 -3.93 -8.96 -7.02
C CYS A 181 -4.02 -8.38 -5.60
N THR A 182 -5.20 -7.89 -5.22
CA THR A 182 -5.48 -7.51 -3.82
C THR A 182 -5.70 -8.73 -2.93
N PRO A 183 -5.43 -8.67 -1.62
CA PRO A 183 -5.70 -9.75 -0.67
C PRO A 183 -7.16 -10.25 -0.67
N SER A 184 -8.11 -9.39 -0.95
CA SER A 184 -9.55 -9.75 -0.99
C SER A 184 -9.96 -10.52 -2.26
N TYR A 185 -9.17 -10.46 -3.35
CA TYR A 185 -9.56 -11.01 -4.65
C TYR A 185 -9.64 -12.55 -4.71
N PRO A 186 -8.79 -13.34 -4.01
CA PRO A 186 -8.93 -14.80 -3.95
C PRO A 186 -10.33 -15.27 -3.52
N ALA A 187 -10.99 -14.58 -2.58
CA ALA A 187 -12.35 -14.92 -2.16
C ALA A 187 -13.39 -14.71 -3.29
N VAL A 188 -13.19 -13.71 -4.16
CA VAL A 188 -14.01 -13.50 -5.36
C VAL A 188 -13.82 -14.67 -6.34
N LEU A 189 -12.58 -15.08 -6.57
CA LEU A 189 -12.25 -16.23 -7.42
C LEU A 189 -12.85 -17.53 -6.89
N GLU A 190 -12.72 -17.79 -5.59
CA GLU A 190 -13.29 -18.97 -4.92
C GLU A 190 -14.81 -19.07 -5.16
N ARG A 191 -15.52 -17.95 -5.02
CA ARG A 191 -16.96 -17.91 -5.28
C ARG A 191 -17.28 -18.23 -6.74
N VAL A 192 -16.58 -17.60 -7.70
CA VAL A 192 -16.81 -17.86 -9.13
C VAL A 192 -16.47 -19.30 -9.48
N ILE A 193 -15.41 -19.88 -8.91
CA ILE A 193 -15.07 -21.28 -9.11
C ILE A 193 -16.21 -22.18 -8.62
N ALA A 194 -16.72 -21.96 -7.41
CA ALA A 194 -17.80 -22.75 -6.84
C ALA A 194 -19.11 -22.66 -7.66
N GLU A 195 -19.44 -21.48 -8.20
CA GLU A 195 -20.67 -21.24 -8.94
C GLU A 195 -20.61 -21.69 -10.41
N ARG A 196 -19.45 -21.55 -11.05
CA ARG A 196 -19.31 -21.69 -12.53
C ARG A 196 -18.49 -22.90 -12.97
N PHE A 197 -17.72 -23.52 -12.08
CA PHE A 197 -16.83 -24.63 -12.41
C PHE A 197 -17.03 -25.83 -11.47
N PRO A 198 -18.17 -26.55 -11.57
CA PRO A 198 -18.46 -27.68 -10.68
C PRO A 198 -17.33 -28.70 -10.65
N GLY A 199 -16.87 -29.04 -9.44
CA GLY A 199 -15.78 -30.03 -9.23
C GLY A 199 -14.36 -29.44 -9.30
N LEU A 200 -14.15 -28.22 -9.78
CA LEU A 200 -12.86 -27.57 -9.75
C LEU A 200 -12.60 -26.98 -8.35
N LYS A 201 -11.41 -27.19 -7.82
CA LYS A 201 -10.96 -26.55 -6.56
C LYS A 201 -9.94 -25.46 -6.89
N PRO A 202 -9.81 -24.39 -6.07
CA PRO A 202 -8.82 -23.34 -6.29
C PRO A 202 -7.41 -23.87 -6.52
N ARG A 203 -6.96 -24.86 -5.75
CA ARG A 203 -5.63 -25.48 -5.88
C ARG A 203 -5.40 -26.21 -7.20
N ASP A 204 -6.47 -26.64 -7.89
CA ASP A 204 -6.35 -27.34 -9.17
C ASP A 204 -5.98 -26.37 -10.32
N LEU A 205 -5.98 -25.08 -10.07
CA LEU A 205 -5.49 -24.05 -11.00
C LEU A 205 -3.97 -24.00 -11.09
N GLY A 206 -3.24 -24.55 -10.10
CA GLY A 206 -1.79 -24.68 -10.14
C GLY A 206 -1.03 -23.39 -9.81
N LEU A 207 -1.69 -22.37 -9.21
CA LEU A 207 -1.00 -21.19 -8.73
C LEU A 207 -0.04 -21.56 -7.60
N LYS A 208 1.21 -21.11 -7.67
CA LYS A 208 2.28 -21.37 -6.69
C LYS A 208 2.64 -20.13 -5.89
N LEU A 209 2.48 -18.93 -6.48
CA LEU A 209 2.89 -17.67 -5.89
C LEU A 209 1.76 -16.64 -5.98
N GLY A 210 1.38 -16.08 -4.83
CA GLY A 210 0.45 -14.95 -4.74
C GLY A 210 1.20 -13.68 -4.34
N LEU A 211 1.21 -12.68 -5.22
CA LEU A 211 1.82 -11.37 -5.03
C LEU A 211 0.72 -10.36 -4.69
N PHE A 212 0.60 -10.01 -3.42
CA PHE A 212 -0.50 -9.18 -2.93
C PHE A 212 -0.07 -7.77 -2.60
N GLY A 213 -0.98 -6.82 -2.78
CA GLY A 213 -0.78 -5.43 -2.44
C GLY A 213 -2.06 -4.61 -2.45
N GLY A 214 -1.95 -3.34 -2.05
CA GLY A 214 -3.05 -2.37 -2.08
C GLY A 214 -4.03 -2.45 -0.91
N GLU A 215 -4.06 -3.55 -0.17
CA GLU A 215 -4.90 -3.77 1.02
C GLU A 215 -4.09 -4.44 2.14
N ALA A 216 -4.52 -4.25 3.38
CA ALA A 216 -4.00 -5.00 4.52
C ALA A 216 -4.50 -6.46 4.52
N GLY A 217 -3.82 -7.32 5.29
CA GLY A 217 -4.24 -8.71 5.52
C GLY A 217 -3.07 -9.69 5.56
N LEU A 218 -1.99 -9.43 4.82
CA LEU A 218 -0.84 -10.34 4.74
C LEU A 218 0.02 -10.39 6.03
N ASP A 219 -0.19 -9.46 6.95
CA ASP A 219 0.45 -9.50 8.27
C ASP A 219 -0.23 -10.53 9.21
N ASP A 220 -1.45 -10.96 8.89
CA ASP A 220 -2.18 -11.98 9.63
C ASP A 220 -1.72 -13.39 9.21
N PRO A 221 -1.11 -14.18 10.12
CA PRO A 221 -0.69 -15.55 9.83
C PRO A 221 -1.85 -16.47 9.42
N ALA A 222 -3.03 -16.33 10.06
CA ALA A 222 -4.19 -17.16 9.77
C ALA A 222 -4.69 -16.94 8.34
N PHE A 223 -4.67 -15.69 7.85
CA PHE A 223 -5.01 -15.38 6.48
C PHE A 223 -4.02 -15.99 5.47
N ARG A 224 -2.70 -15.91 5.76
CA ARG A 224 -1.68 -16.56 4.92
C ARG A 224 -1.84 -18.08 4.87
N ASP A 225 -2.08 -18.70 6.02
CA ASP A 225 -2.25 -20.14 6.12
C ASP A 225 -3.49 -20.60 5.35
N ARG A 226 -4.60 -19.86 5.45
CA ARG A 226 -5.78 -20.10 4.62
C ARG A 226 -5.49 -20.07 3.13
N LEU A 227 -4.72 -19.12 2.65
CA LEU A 227 -4.34 -19.06 1.22
C LEU A 227 -3.49 -20.27 0.80
N ARG A 228 -2.56 -20.72 1.65
CA ARG A 228 -1.78 -21.95 1.42
C ARG A 228 -2.67 -23.18 1.37
N ASP A 229 -3.61 -23.29 2.31
CA ASP A 229 -4.49 -24.45 2.44
C ASP A 229 -5.49 -24.54 1.28
N VAL A 230 -6.11 -23.43 0.90
CA VAL A 230 -7.14 -23.39 -0.14
C VAL A 230 -6.55 -23.43 -1.54
N TRP A 231 -5.51 -22.64 -1.77
CA TRP A 231 -4.94 -22.42 -3.11
C TRP A 231 -3.68 -23.25 -3.41
N GLY A 232 -2.96 -23.66 -2.38
CA GLY A 232 -1.64 -24.28 -2.52
C GLY A 232 -0.54 -23.30 -2.93
N MET A 233 -0.80 -22.00 -2.88
CA MET A 233 0.15 -20.95 -3.26
C MET A 233 0.83 -20.33 -2.03
N GLU A 234 2.05 -19.86 -2.22
CA GLU A 234 2.76 -19.08 -1.22
C GLU A 234 2.35 -17.59 -1.30
N PRO A 235 1.67 -17.03 -0.28
CA PRO A 235 1.27 -15.63 -0.29
C PRO A 235 2.41 -14.71 0.15
N ARG A 236 2.63 -13.62 -0.62
CA ARG A 236 3.63 -12.60 -0.36
C ARG A 236 3.00 -11.21 -0.33
N ASN A 237 3.36 -10.39 0.66
CA ASN A 237 3.11 -8.95 0.64
C ASN A 237 4.17 -8.30 -0.28
N ALA A 238 3.85 -8.23 -1.57
CA ALA A 238 4.81 -7.91 -2.63
C ALA A 238 4.75 -6.46 -3.10
N ASN A 239 3.71 -5.74 -2.68
CA ASN A 239 3.44 -4.42 -3.24
C ASN A 239 2.90 -3.48 -2.16
N TYR A 240 3.81 -2.79 -1.50
CA TYR A 240 3.49 -1.62 -0.68
C TYR A 240 4.01 -0.36 -1.36
N GLY A 241 3.10 0.58 -1.58
CA GLY A 241 3.42 1.86 -2.19
C GLY A 241 2.36 2.92 -1.95
N VAL A 242 2.74 4.18 -2.20
CA VAL A 242 1.87 5.35 -2.18
C VAL A 242 1.84 5.91 -3.59
N SER A 243 0.67 5.93 -4.24
CA SER A 243 0.56 6.28 -5.66
C SER A 243 1.18 7.64 -5.99
N ASP A 244 1.09 8.62 -5.08
CA ASP A 244 1.67 9.95 -5.25
C ASP A 244 3.22 9.92 -5.27
N VAL A 245 3.82 8.91 -4.64
CA VAL A 245 5.29 8.74 -4.49
C VAL A 245 5.82 7.71 -5.49
N PHE A 246 5.62 6.43 -5.19
CA PHE A 246 5.92 5.27 -6.04
C PHE A 246 4.82 4.21 -5.86
N CYS A 247 4.44 3.53 -6.93
CA CYS A 247 3.42 2.47 -6.84
C CYS A 247 3.84 1.31 -5.95
N ASN A 248 5.15 1.01 -5.92
CA ASN A 248 5.73 -0.08 -5.16
C ASN A 248 7.15 0.27 -4.73
N PHE A 249 7.42 0.37 -3.43
CA PHE A 249 8.74 0.67 -2.88
C PHE A 249 9.10 -0.16 -1.65
N ALA A 250 8.20 -1.03 -1.20
CA ALA A 250 8.51 -2.00 -0.16
C ALA A 250 7.76 -3.31 -0.37
N ALA A 251 8.40 -4.41 0.00
CA ALA A 251 7.85 -5.76 -0.07
C ALA A 251 8.51 -6.67 0.96
N GLN A 252 7.84 -7.76 1.32
CA GLN A 252 8.47 -8.84 2.08
C GLN A 252 9.48 -9.61 1.23
N CYS A 253 10.37 -10.35 1.89
CA CYS A 253 11.24 -11.33 1.24
C CYS A 253 10.83 -12.76 1.65
N GLU A 254 11.56 -13.77 1.15
CA GLU A 254 11.31 -15.16 1.50
C GLU A 254 11.69 -15.51 2.96
N HIS A 255 12.57 -14.71 3.58
CA HIS A 255 13.05 -14.93 4.96
C HIS A 255 12.28 -14.17 6.02
N ASP A 256 11.55 -13.11 5.64
CA ASP A 256 10.88 -12.23 6.59
C ASP A 256 9.55 -11.73 6.03
N THR A 257 8.49 -11.80 6.82
CA THR A 257 7.15 -11.36 6.43
C THR A 257 6.95 -9.85 6.55
N ARG A 258 7.88 -9.14 7.20
CA ARG A 258 7.87 -7.68 7.31
C ARG A 258 8.30 -7.05 5.99
N LEU A 259 7.80 -5.85 5.72
CA LEU A 259 8.14 -5.10 4.52
C LEU A 259 9.56 -4.52 4.62
N HIS A 260 10.41 -4.80 3.64
CA HIS A 260 11.70 -4.14 3.46
C HIS A 260 11.52 -2.85 2.68
N PHE A 261 12.08 -1.75 3.15
CA PHE A 261 12.14 -0.50 2.39
C PHE A 261 13.23 -0.61 1.31
N MET A 262 12.83 -0.71 0.05
CA MET A 262 13.73 -1.04 -1.07
C MET A 262 14.10 0.14 -1.96
N ALA A 263 13.61 1.34 -1.64
CA ALA A 263 13.77 2.55 -2.45
C ALA A 263 14.78 3.55 -1.87
N ALA A 264 15.62 3.15 -0.92
CA ALA A 264 16.48 4.07 -0.17
C ALA A 264 17.48 4.87 -1.04
N ASP A 265 17.75 4.41 -2.26
CA ASP A 265 18.58 5.12 -3.24
C ASP A 265 17.83 6.23 -4.01
N VAL A 266 16.49 6.24 -3.99
CA VAL A 266 15.64 7.20 -4.71
C VAL A 266 14.63 7.92 -3.82
N LEU A 267 14.37 7.39 -2.64
CA LEU A 267 13.49 7.96 -1.60
C LEU A 267 14.24 8.06 -0.29
N TYR A 268 14.09 9.19 0.39
CA TYR A 268 14.54 9.35 1.77
C TYR A 268 13.35 9.22 2.72
N PRO A 269 13.34 8.21 3.60
CA PRO A 269 12.28 8.01 4.57
C PRO A 269 12.58 8.77 5.87
N GLU A 270 11.56 9.38 6.45
CA GLU A 270 11.55 9.94 7.80
C GLU A 270 10.38 9.31 8.57
N LEU A 271 10.50 9.23 9.88
CA LEU A 271 9.42 8.92 10.79
C LEU A 271 9.06 10.19 11.55
N VAL A 272 7.77 10.52 11.64
CA VAL A 272 7.31 11.68 12.40
C VAL A 272 6.16 11.31 13.33
N ASP A 273 6.02 12.07 14.40
CA ASP A 273 4.83 12.00 15.23
C ASP A 273 3.60 12.44 14.41
N PRO A 274 2.54 11.64 14.34
CA PRO A 274 1.42 11.92 13.44
C PRO A 274 0.64 13.18 13.80
N ASP A 275 0.62 13.58 15.07
CA ASP A 275 -0.14 14.74 15.56
C ASP A 275 0.65 16.05 15.43
N SER A 276 1.89 16.06 15.90
CA SER A 276 2.74 17.25 15.91
C SER A 276 3.60 17.43 14.66
N GLY A 277 3.84 16.34 13.88
CA GLY A 277 4.78 16.32 12.77
C GLY A 277 6.24 16.41 13.20
N ALA A 278 6.54 16.27 14.49
CA ALA A 278 7.91 16.30 15.00
C ALA A 278 8.71 15.09 14.52
N PRO A 279 9.98 15.26 14.11
CA PRO A 279 10.83 14.15 13.71
C PRO A 279 11.01 13.12 14.84
N MET A 280 10.96 11.85 14.47
CA MET A 280 11.19 10.71 15.35
C MET A 280 12.37 9.86 14.83
N PRO A 281 13.09 9.13 15.71
CA PRO A 281 14.12 8.20 15.27
C PRO A 281 13.53 7.09 14.40
N LEU A 282 14.19 6.78 13.27
CA LEU A 282 13.85 5.62 12.45
C LEU A 282 14.57 4.38 13.01
N GLU A 283 14.10 3.90 14.17
CA GLU A 283 14.71 2.82 14.95
C GLU A 283 13.68 1.73 15.28
N ALA A 284 14.18 0.53 15.54
CA ALA A 284 13.32 -0.60 15.89
C ALA A 284 12.46 -0.30 17.14
N GLY A 285 11.17 -0.62 17.06
CA GLY A 285 10.17 -0.39 18.09
C GLY A 285 9.46 0.96 17.99
N GLN A 286 9.92 1.88 17.16
CA GLN A 286 9.26 3.18 16.96
C GLN A 286 8.04 3.06 16.04
N THR A 287 6.96 3.75 16.42
CA THR A 287 5.74 3.85 15.62
C THR A 287 5.44 5.31 15.33
N GLY A 288 5.24 5.65 14.06
CA GLY A 288 4.95 7.02 13.63
C GLY A 288 4.44 7.06 12.19
N GLU A 289 4.20 8.27 11.67
CA GLU A 289 3.83 8.45 10.28
C GLU A 289 5.06 8.41 9.37
N LEU A 290 4.97 7.64 8.29
CA LEU A 290 5.99 7.59 7.26
C LEU A 290 5.93 8.85 6.40
N VAL A 291 7.02 9.60 6.39
CA VAL A 291 7.24 10.78 5.53
C VAL A 291 8.29 10.45 4.48
N LEU A 292 8.05 10.85 3.24
CA LEU A 292 8.90 10.47 2.10
C LEU A 292 9.37 11.71 1.32
N THR A 293 10.65 11.71 0.98
CA THR A 293 11.26 12.72 0.11
C THR A 293 11.86 12.06 -1.12
N HIS A 294 11.47 12.50 -2.32
CA HIS A 294 12.11 12.07 -3.55
C HIS A 294 13.54 12.60 -3.63
N LEU A 295 14.47 11.69 -3.87
CA LEU A 295 15.86 12.01 -4.19
C LEU A 295 16.12 12.08 -5.70
N MET A 296 15.18 11.54 -6.50
CA MET A 296 15.23 11.54 -7.95
C MET A 296 13.82 11.50 -8.55
N ARG A 297 13.28 12.66 -8.87
CA ARG A 297 11.97 12.80 -9.51
C ARG A 297 11.96 14.04 -10.38
N GLU A 298 11.50 13.92 -11.64
CA GLU A 298 11.47 15.05 -12.58
C GLU A 298 10.12 15.76 -12.60
N CYS A 299 9.02 15.03 -12.85
CA CYS A 299 7.73 15.68 -13.10
C CYS A 299 7.12 16.30 -11.83
N GLN A 300 6.80 15.49 -10.87
CA GLN A 300 6.11 15.92 -9.64
C GLN A 300 6.91 15.46 -8.41
N PRO A 301 8.03 16.13 -8.10
CA PRO A 301 8.82 15.81 -6.91
C PRO A 301 8.03 16.10 -5.65
N LEU A 302 8.15 15.24 -4.65
CA LEU A 302 7.59 15.43 -3.31
C LEU A 302 8.73 15.51 -2.30
N VAL A 303 8.66 16.51 -1.43
CA VAL A 303 9.65 16.74 -0.36
C VAL A 303 8.91 16.76 0.96
N ARG A 304 9.39 15.97 1.91
CA ARG A 304 8.78 15.75 3.23
C ARG A 304 7.27 15.51 3.15
N PHE A 305 6.89 14.63 2.24
CA PHE A 305 5.49 14.33 1.97
C PHE A 305 4.94 13.35 3.00
N ARG A 306 3.89 13.76 3.69
CA ARG A 306 3.12 12.93 4.61
C ARG A 306 2.35 11.85 3.83
N SER A 307 2.73 10.58 4.00
CA SER A 307 2.06 9.46 3.32
C SER A 307 0.64 9.21 3.87
N GLY A 308 0.39 9.61 5.10
CA GLY A 308 -0.79 9.22 5.87
C GLY A 308 -0.70 7.80 6.44
N ASP A 309 0.36 7.05 6.15
CA ASP A 309 0.53 5.69 6.65
C ASP A 309 1.29 5.70 7.97
N ILE A 310 0.69 5.10 9.00
CA ILE A 310 1.32 4.85 10.30
C ILE A 310 2.02 3.51 10.22
N ILE A 311 3.32 3.51 10.48
CA ILE A 311 4.16 2.31 10.43
C ILE A 311 4.82 2.04 11.79
N THR A 312 5.11 0.79 12.07
CA THR A 312 6.05 0.40 13.13
C THR A 312 7.33 -0.10 12.48
N VAL A 313 8.46 0.49 12.83
CA VAL A 313 9.78 0.00 12.44
C VAL A 313 10.12 -1.22 13.30
N ASP A 314 10.28 -2.36 12.66
CA ASP A 314 10.54 -3.63 13.38
C ASP A 314 12.03 -3.98 13.46
N ALA A 315 12.82 -3.51 12.49
CA ALA A 315 14.25 -3.84 12.42
C ALA A 315 15.01 -2.89 11.48
N THR A 316 16.23 -2.57 11.81
CA THR A 316 17.12 -1.71 11.00
C THR A 316 18.40 -2.39 10.57
N GLU A 317 18.74 -3.54 11.16
CA GLU A 317 19.88 -4.37 10.76
C GLU A 317 19.61 -5.11 9.44
N PRO A 318 20.63 -5.51 8.68
CA PRO A 318 20.50 -6.31 7.48
C PRO A 318 19.69 -7.60 7.71
N CYS A 319 18.84 -7.95 6.74
CA CYS A 319 18.06 -9.18 6.79
C CYS A 319 18.88 -10.39 6.37
N GLY A 320 18.43 -11.60 6.75
CA GLY A 320 18.99 -12.88 6.25
C GLY A 320 18.98 -13.04 4.73
N CYS A 321 18.14 -12.28 4.01
CA CYS A 321 18.15 -12.22 2.55
C CYS A 321 19.26 -11.32 1.98
N GLY A 322 20.07 -10.66 2.82
CA GLY A 322 21.14 -9.74 2.45
C GLY A 322 20.72 -8.29 2.23
N ARG A 323 19.41 -7.98 2.18
CA ARG A 323 18.93 -6.59 2.01
C ARG A 323 19.17 -5.74 3.24
N THR A 324 19.55 -4.48 3.01
CA THR A 324 20.00 -3.54 4.06
C THR A 324 18.94 -2.51 4.44
N GLY A 325 17.82 -2.43 3.73
CA GLY A 325 16.70 -1.55 4.06
C GLY A 325 16.04 -1.95 5.38
N PHE A 326 15.58 -0.95 6.16
CA PHE A 326 14.82 -1.21 7.38
C PHE A 326 13.54 -2.00 7.07
N ARG A 327 13.05 -2.74 8.06
CA ARG A 327 11.83 -3.54 7.95
C ARG A 327 10.75 -2.98 8.85
N PHE A 328 9.52 -2.98 8.33
CA PHE A 328 8.40 -2.36 9.02
C PHE A 328 7.08 -3.08 8.73
N ARG A 329 6.07 -2.77 9.54
CA ARG A 329 4.68 -3.14 9.32
C ARG A 329 3.83 -1.88 9.23
N VAL A 330 2.79 -1.93 8.41
CA VAL A 330 1.78 -0.87 8.31
C VAL A 330 0.73 -1.10 9.40
N VAL A 331 0.63 -0.17 10.34
CA VAL A 331 -0.39 -0.20 11.42
C VAL A 331 -1.74 0.20 10.86
N GLY A 332 -1.77 1.23 10.00
CA GLY A 332 -2.98 1.74 9.37
C GLY A 332 -2.75 3.10 8.74
N ARG A 333 -3.85 3.75 8.37
CA ARG A 333 -3.81 5.11 7.82
C ARG A 333 -4.35 6.12 8.82
N SER A 334 -3.73 7.29 8.89
CA SER A 334 -4.19 8.38 9.77
C SER A 334 -5.60 8.86 9.40
N ASP A 335 -5.97 8.84 8.10
CA ASP A 335 -7.30 9.23 7.61
C ASP A 335 -8.40 8.16 7.81
N ASP A 336 -8.03 6.89 8.00
CA ASP A 336 -8.93 5.78 8.34
C ASP A 336 -9.01 5.53 9.86
N MET A 337 -8.22 6.24 10.65
CA MET A 337 -8.21 6.11 12.10
C MET A 337 -9.55 6.57 12.70
N VAL A 338 -10.05 5.78 13.64
CA VAL A 338 -11.27 6.08 14.41
C VAL A 338 -10.90 6.29 15.87
N VAL A 339 -11.22 7.45 16.41
CA VAL A 339 -10.98 7.76 17.82
C VAL A 339 -12.22 7.41 18.64
N VAL A 340 -12.12 6.40 19.51
CA VAL A 340 -13.20 5.97 20.42
C VAL A 340 -12.75 6.20 21.86
N ARG A 341 -13.37 7.15 22.55
CA ARG A 341 -13.02 7.51 23.95
C ARG A 341 -11.52 7.73 24.16
N GLY A 342 -10.87 8.42 23.21
CA GLY A 342 -9.45 8.72 23.27
C GLY A 342 -8.51 7.59 22.83
N LEU A 343 -9.05 6.44 22.37
CA LEU A 343 -8.26 5.36 21.80
C LEU A 343 -8.22 5.48 20.27
N ASN A 344 -7.04 5.46 19.72
CA ASN A 344 -6.79 5.44 18.26
C ASN A 344 -6.95 4.01 17.74
N LEU A 345 -7.98 3.76 16.95
CA LEU A 345 -8.28 2.46 16.37
C LEU A 345 -8.13 2.49 14.86
N PHE A 346 -7.43 1.50 14.34
CA PHE A 346 -7.28 1.31 12.89
C PHE A 346 -8.13 0.13 12.42
N PRO A 347 -8.69 0.18 11.19
CA PRO A 347 -9.42 -0.95 10.62
C PRO A 347 -8.65 -2.27 10.66
N THR A 348 -7.33 -2.23 10.48
CA THR A 348 -6.45 -3.40 10.56
C THR A 348 -6.50 -4.11 11.91
N MET A 349 -6.63 -3.36 13.01
CA MET A 349 -6.76 -3.92 14.35
C MET A 349 -8.11 -4.64 14.52
N VAL A 350 -9.17 -4.08 13.93
CA VAL A 350 -10.51 -4.72 13.93
C VAL A 350 -10.50 -5.97 13.08
N ALA A 351 -9.85 -5.93 11.90
CA ALA A 351 -9.68 -7.09 11.03
C ALA A 351 -9.03 -8.28 11.77
N ALA A 352 -7.96 -8.01 12.53
CA ALA A 352 -7.27 -9.03 13.30
C ALA A 352 -8.20 -9.74 14.30
N VAL A 353 -9.11 -9.00 14.95
CA VAL A 353 -10.11 -9.60 15.85
C VAL A 353 -11.18 -10.39 15.08
N ILE A 354 -11.71 -9.83 13.99
CA ILE A 354 -12.77 -10.49 13.20
C ILE A 354 -12.28 -11.84 12.64
N ASN A 355 -11.02 -11.90 12.17
CA ASN A 355 -10.43 -13.11 11.60
C ASN A 355 -10.19 -14.24 12.60
N GLU A 356 -10.29 -14.00 13.91
CA GLU A 356 -10.23 -15.06 14.92
C GLU A 356 -11.49 -15.91 15.00
N PHE A 357 -12.58 -15.43 14.43
CA PHE A 357 -13.87 -16.09 14.49
C PHE A 357 -14.18 -16.86 13.19
N ALA A 358 -14.05 -18.17 13.22
CA ALA A 358 -14.37 -19.02 12.06
C ALA A 358 -15.85 -18.90 11.60
N ALA A 359 -16.73 -18.38 12.45
CA ALA A 359 -18.12 -18.10 12.13
C ALA A 359 -18.32 -16.82 11.32
N LEU A 360 -17.28 -15.99 11.15
CA LEU A 360 -17.29 -14.76 10.34
C LEU A 360 -16.54 -14.97 9.03
N SER A 361 -16.98 -14.27 7.98
CA SER A 361 -16.36 -14.34 6.65
C SER A 361 -15.01 -13.63 6.57
N GLY A 362 -14.69 -12.74 7.54
CA GLY A 362 -13.59 -11.80 7.50
C GLY A 362 -13.98 -10.44 6.89
N ASP A 363 -15.16 -10.34 6.25
CA ASP A 363 -15.67 -9.07 5.76
C ASP A 363 -16.41 -8.29 6.84
N TYR A 364 -16.08 -7.00 6.92
CA TYR A 364 -16.70 -6.08 7.89
C TYR A 364 -16.66 -4.63 7.38
N ARG A 365 -17.47 -3.77 8.02
CA ARG A 365 -17.47 -2.31 7.85
C ARG A 365 -17.55 -1.63 9.22
N ILE A 366 -16.88 -0.50 9.34
CA ILE A 366 -17.04 0.44 10.45
C ILE A 366 -17.88 1.59 9.90
N VAL A 367 -19.14 1.69 10.34
CA VAL A 367 -20.09 2.70 9.85
C VAL A 367 -20.25 3.77 10.93
N LEU A 368 -19.65 4.93 10.69
CA LEU A 368 -19.65 6.05 11.64
C LEU A 368 -20.77 7.01 11.28
N ASP A 369 -21.69 7.21 12.21
CA ASP A 369 -22.78 8.17 12.11
C ASP A 369 -22.46 9.42 12.94
N GLY A 370 -22.50 10.58 12.28
CA GLY A 370 -22.22 11.87 12.91
C GLY A 370 -20.73 12.16 13.19
N PRO A 371 -20.43 13.34 13.71
CA PRO A 371 -19.06 13.77 14.00
C PRO A 371 -18.50 13.09 15.26
N PRO A 372 -17.14 13.01 15.41
CA PRO A 372 -16.51 12.58 16.65
C PRO A 372 -16.80 13.57 17.81
N PRO A 373 -16.66 13.16 19.09
CA PRO A 373 -16.10 11.91 19.56
C PRO A 373 -17.10 10.74 19.58
N TYR A 374 -16.59 9.50 19.35
CA TYR A 374 -17.41 8.30 19.40
C TYR A 374 -17.29 7.59 20.74
N ASP A 375 -18.45 7.17 21.31
CA ASP A 375 -18.52 6.40 22.56
C ASP A 375 -18.27 4.91 22.38
N SER A 376 -18.55 4.40 21.20
CA SER A 376 -18.35 2.99 20.84
C SER A 376 -18.00 2.87 19.36
N LEU A 377 -17.31 1.79 18.99
CA LEU A 377 -16.95 1.44 17.62
C LEU A 377 -18.10 0.65 16.99
N PRO A 378 -18.83 1.19 16.00
CA PRO A 378 -19.88 0.45 15.30
C PRO A 378 -19.23 -0.46 14.23
N VAL A 379 -19.38 -1.77 14.38
CA VAL A 379 -18.83 -2.78 13.47
C VAL A 379 -19.97 -3.61 12.89
N THR A 380 -20.13 -3.59 11.57
CA THR A 380 -20.98 -4.55 10.85
C THR A 380 -20.09 -5.67 10.33
N ALA A 381 -20.25 -6.89 10.84
CA ALA A 381 -19.45 -8.05 10.45
C ALA A 381 -20.34 -9.09 9.72
N GLU A 382 -19.79 -9.67 8.66
CA GLU A 382 -20.49 -10.65 7.84
C GLU A 382 -20.23 -12.07 8.35
N LEU A 383 -21.30 -12.87 8.42
CA LEU A 383 -21.22 -14.27 8.79
C LEU A 383 -20.57 -15.10 7.68
N ALA A 384 -19.83 -16.12 8.03
CA ALA A 384 -19.37 -17.14 7.10
C ALA A 384 -20.55 -17.91 6.50
N GLU A 385 -20.36 -18.50 5.32
CA GLU A 385 -21.42 -19.22 4.62
C GLU A 385 -21.93 -20.40 5.45
N GLY A 386 -23.26 -20.53 5.54
CA GLY A 386 -23.90 -21.57 6.35
C GLY A 386 -23.96 -21.27 7.85
N GLN A 387 -23.44 -20.17 8.31
CA GLN A 387 -23.51 -19.76 9.72
C GLN A 387 -24.79 -18.96 10.01
N ALA A 388 -25.33 -19.13 11.21
CA ALA A 388 -26.51 -18.39 11.68
C ALA A 388 -26.09 -17.27 12.63
N SER A 389 -26.79 -16.13 12.55
CA SER A 389 -26.63 -15.03 13.49
C SER A 389 -27.05 -15.47 14.90
N SER A 390 -26.23 -15.11 15.90
CA SER A 390 -26.60 -15.27 17.30
C SER A 390 -26.14 -14.06 18.12
N GLU A 391 -26.94 -13.65 19.10
CA GLU A 391 -26.56 -12.58 20.03
C GLU A 391 -25.29 -12.97 20.83
N GLY A 392 -25.08 -14.24 21.09
CA GLY A 392 -23.90 -14.74 21.75
C GLY A 392 -22.62 -14.53 20.94
N LEU A 393 -22.66 -14.68 19.61
CA LEU A 393 -21.52 -14.42 18.75
C LEU A 393 -21.17 -12.93 18.70
N ALA A 394 -22.17 -12.05 18.51
CA ALA A 394 -21.95 -10.61 18.52
C ALA A 394 -21.31 -10.15 19.83
N SER A 395 -21.88 -10.57 20.98
CA SER A 395 -21.34 -10.24 22.30
C SER A 395 -19.92 -10.76 22.52
N LEU A 396 -19.60 -11.93 21.98
CA LEU A 396 -18.25 -12.51 22.08
C LEU A 396 -17.24 -11.69 21.26
N VAL A 397 -17.59 -11.24 20.06
CA VAL A 397 -16.75 -10.35 19.24
C VAL A 397 -16.55 -9.00 19.94
N GLU A 398 -17.62 -8.41 20.50
CA GLU A 398 -17.54 -7.16 21.29
C GLU A 398 -16.60 -7.30 22.50
N ALA A 399 -16.73 -8.40 23.24
CA ALA A 399 -15.86 -8.68 24.38
C ALA A 399 -14.39 -8.86 23.96
N THR A 400 -14.15 -9.50 22.82
CA THR A 400 -12.80 -9.70 22.28
C THR A 400 -12.19 -8.37 21.81
N ILE A 401 -12.96 -7.52 21.13
CA ILE A 401 -12.53 -6.16 20.78
C ILE A 401 -12.18 -5.39 22.06
N LYS A 402 -13.03 -5.48 23.09
CA LYS A 402 -12.76 -4.80 24.36
C LYS A 402 -11.50 -5.31 25.05
N ALA A 403 -11.29 -6.62 25.08
CA ALA A 403 -10.13 -7.23 25.71
C ALA A 403 -8.82 -6.92 24.99
N LYS A 404 -8.81 -6.96 23.65
CA LYS A 404 -7.60 -6.81 22.86
C LYS A 404 -7.28 -5.36 22.47
N LEU A 405 -8.30 -4.56 22.17
CA LEU A 405 -8.15 -3.19 21.69
C LEU A 405 -8.50 -2.13 22.74
N GLY A 406 -9.04 -2.54 23.89
CA GLY A 406 -9.48 -1.61 24.93
C GLY A 406 -10.76 -0.84 24.63
N ALA A 407 -11.28 -0.95 23.40
CA ALA A 407 -12.40 -0.15 22.92
C ALA A 407 -13.75 -0.84 23.13
N THR A 408 -14.77 -0.08 23.49
CA THR A 408 -16.15 -0.57 23.49
C THR A 408 -16.62 -0.61 22.03
N ALA A 409 -17.14 -1.77 21.58
CA ALA A 409 -17.71 -1.92 20.24
C ALA A 409 -19.21 -2.23 20.31
N ARG A 410 -19.91 -1.96 19.20
CA ARG A 410 -21.24 -2.49 18.90
C ARG A 410 -21.15 -3.29 17.61
N VAL A 411 -21.39 -4.59 17.72
CA VAL A 411 -21.27 -5.52 16.58
C VAL A 411 -22.66 -5.90 16.07
N THR A 412 -22.89 -5.60 14.78
CA THR A 412 -24.07 -6.06 14.05
C THR A 412 -23.64 -7.17 13.10
N LEU A 413 -24.22 -8.36 13.26
CA LEU A 413 -23.98 -9.49 12.36
C LEU A 413 -24.94 -9.45 11.19
N VAL A 414 -24.42 -9.58 9.98
CA VAL A 414 -25.22 -9.66 8.73
C VAL A 414 -25.00 -11.02 8.08
N PRO A 415 -26.01 -11.54 7.34
CA PRO A 415 -25.86 -12.80 6.61
C PRO A 415 -24.69 -12.78 5.63
N ALA A 416 -24.17 -13.95 5.29
CA ALA A 416 -23.17 -14.11 4.25
C ALA A 416 -23.64 -13.44 2.94
N ARG A 417 -22.69 -12.82 2.21
CA ARG A 417 -22.91 -12.11 0.93
C ARG A 417 -23.78 -10.84 1.04
N THR A 418 -23.92 -10.27 2.22
CA THR A 418 -24.64 -8.99 2.43
C THR A 418 -23.74 -7.79 2.16
N LEU A 419 -22.48 -7.85 2.57
CA LEU A 419 -21.54 -6.75 2.33
C LEU A 419 -21.09 -6.75 0.87
N PRO A 420 -21.03 -5.57 0.22
CA PRO A 420 -20.62 -5.48 -1.17
C PRO A 420 -19.16 -5.89 -1.34
N LEU A 421 -18.92 -6.83 -2.26
CA LEU A 421 -17.59 -7.17 -2.71
C LEU A 421 -17.08 -6.08 -3.66
N THR A 422 -15.83 -5.69 -3.49
CA THR A 422 -15.16 -4.73 -4.36
C THR A 422 -14.09 -5.45 -5.18
N GLU A 423 -14.05 -5.20 -6.48
CA GLU A 423 -13.00 -5.70 -7.37
C GLU A 423 -11.69 -4.90 -7.25
N GLY A 424 -11.59 -4.06 -6.24
CA GLY A 424 -10.45 -3.21 -5.95
C GLY A 424 -10.33 -2.98 -4.45
N LYS A 425 -9.67 -1.91 -4.05
CA LYS A 425 -9.43 -1.58 -2.64
C LYS A 425 -10.74 -1.43 -1.86
N THR A 426 -10.91 -2.25 -0.82
CA THR A 426 -12.10 -2.26 0.03
C THR A 426 -12.06 -1.11 1.05
N LYS A 427 -13.07 -0.22 1.01
CA LYS A 427 -13.24 0.84 2.01
C LYS A 427 -13.88 0.24 3.27
N ARG A 428 -13.13 0.17 4.37
CA ARG A 428 -13.59 -0.41 5.65
C ARG A 428 -14.28 0.62 6.55
N VAL A 429 -13.90 1.89 6.52
CA VAL A 429 -14.51 2.98 7.29
C VAL A 429 -15.43 3.78 6.39
N ILE A 430 -16.71 3.85 6.77
CA ILE A 430 -17.75 4.62 6.09
C ILE A 430 -18.23 5.70 7.06
N ARG A 431 -18.19 6.96 6.63
CA ARG A 431 -18.70 8.12 7.39
C ARG A 431 -19.96 8.61 6.70
N SER A 432 -21.08 8.70 7.43
CA SER A 432 -22.39 9.07 6.87
C SER A 432 -22.64 10.57 6.76
N ASP A 433 -21.68 11.40 7.10
CA ASP A 433 -21.85 12.87 7.12
C ASP A 433 -21.45 13.56 5.82
N LYS A 434 -21.51 12.88 4.69
CA LYS A 434 -21.20 13.50 3.39
C LYS A 434 -22.23 13.16 2.34
#